data_d494309e8ca86a746d3b431ac53498ba
#
_entry.id   d494309e8ca86a746d3b431ac53498ba
#
_cell.length_a   1.000
_cell.length_b   1.000
_cell.length_c   1.000
_cell.angle_alpha   90.00
_cell.angle_beta   90.00
_cell.angle_gamma   90.00
#
_symmetry.space_group_name_H-M   'P 1'
#
loop_
_entity.id
_entity.type
_entity.pdbx_description
1 polymer ?
#
loop_
_entity_poly.entity_id
_entity_poly.type
_entity_poly.pdbx_seq_one_letter_code
_entity_poly.pdbx_strand_id
1 'polypeptide(L)'
;MVPLIVPPPVVTAPQADIGSAAQTGASPLLGPGRGAGTYGDGLGGGGTGGDGTGTGDGEAVRGPRRTSGRMTFQDLPEDALAMGEEALVTVVFAVEPGGTVSGCRIEESSGFARVDALTCRLIEQRFRYRPALDRRGRPVRALVRESHHWFAREE
;
A
#
# COMPACT_ATOMS: atom_id res chain seq x y z
N MET A 1 -7.11 59.89 12.75
CA MET A 1 -7.46 58.70 13.54
C MET A 1 -7.04 57.48 12.76
N VAL A 2 -6.01 56.81 13.21
CA VAL A 2 -5.55 55.55 12.60
C VAL A 2 -6.29 54.42 13.32
N PRO A 3 -7.00 53.54 12.63
CA PRO A 3 -7.67 52.43 13.29
C PRO A 3 -6.64 51.47 13.88
N LEU A 4 -6.80 51.19 15.15
CA LEU A 4 -5.98 50.18 15.84
C LEU A 4 -6.42 48.79 15.39
N ILE A 5 -5.62 48.15 14.58
CA ILE A 5 -5.85 46.75 14.17
C ILE A 5 -5.40 45.89 15.34
N VAL A 6 -6.37 45.39 16.10
CA VAL A 6 -6.11 44.37 17.12
C VAL A 6 -5.94 43.04 16.42
N PRO A 7 -4.78 42.37 16.51
CA PRO A 7 -4.63 41.04 15.94
C PRO A 7 -5.56 40.05 16.67
N PRO A 8 -6.12 39.08 15.95
CA PRO A 8 -6.95 38.07 16.60
C PRO A 8 -6.14 37.28 17.62
N PRO A 9 -6.77 36.80 18.69
CA PRO A 9 -6.07 35.99 19.68
C PRO A 9 -5.52 34.72 19.03
N VAL A 10 -4.25 34.48 19.23
CA VAL A 10 -3.60 33.23 18.84
C VAL A 10 -4.19 32.18 19.75
N VAL A 11 -5.03 31.33 19.18
CA VAL A 11 -5.46 30.11 19.87
C VAL A 11 -4.26 29.16 19.84
N THR A 12 -3.52 29.14 20.93
CA THR A 12 -2.54 28.07 21.15
C THR A 12 -3.33 26.80 21.28
N ALA A 13 -3.12 25.89 20.31
CA ALA A 13 -3.59 24.55 20.44
C ALA A 13 -3.08 23.98 21.77
N PRO A 14 -3.91 23.27 22.53
CA PRO A 14 -3.43 22.61 23.73
C PRO A 14 -2.23 21.77 23.32
N GLN A 15 -1.15 21.95 24.08
CA GLN A 15 0.05 21.17 23.89
C GLN A 15 -0.38 19.71 23.80
N ALA A 16 -0.01 19.09 22.70
CA ALA A 16 -0.27 17.65 22.55
C ALA A 16 0.25 16.99 23.81
N ASP A 17 -0.66 16.45 24.57
CA ASP A 17 -0.32 15.68 25.74
C ASP A 17 0.74 14.71 25.30
N ILE A 18 1.86 14.72 25.99
CA ILE A 18 2.85 13.65 25.85
C ILE A 18 2.13 12.46 26.49
N GLY A 19 1.18 11.97 25.72
CA GLY A 19 0.32 10.94 26.19
C GLY A 19 1.18 9.80 26.64
N SER A 20 0.84 9.25 27.73
CA SER A 20 1.12 7.85 28.07
C SER A 20 0.80 6.90 26.89
N ALA A 21 0.44 7.44 25.78
CA ALA A 21 0.29 6.77 24.49
C ALA A 21 1.56 6.08 23.97
N ALA A 22 2.71 6.41 24.50
CA ALA A 22 3.90 5.61 24.29
C ALA A 22 3.74 4.17 24.82
N GLN A 23 2.70 3.93 25.61
CA GLN A 23 2.39 2.61 26.13
C GLN A 23 1.27 1.89 25.38
N THR A 24 0.59 2.56 24.49
CA THR A 24 -0.50 1.97 23.71
C THR A 24 -0.06 1.32 22.41
N GLY A 25 1.19 1.01 22.26
CA GLY A 25 1.66 0.29 21.08
C GLY A 25 2.70 -0.77 21.41
N ALA A 26 3.23 -0.73 22.60
CA ALA A 26 4.16 -1.75 23.06
C ALA A 26 3.44 -2.61 24.08
N SER A 27 3.04 -3.78 23.67
CA SER A 27 2.67 -4.80 24.62
C SER A 27 3.90 -5.12 25.48
N PRO A 28 3.82 -5.02 26.80
CA PRO A 28 4.91 -5.47 27.67
C PRO A 28 5.08 -6.99 27.66
N LEU A 29 4.21 -7.67 26.93
CA LEU A 29 4.31 -9.10 26.75
C LEU A 29 5.14 -9.37 25.48
N LEU A 30 6.20 -10.11 25.65
CA LEU A 30 6.95 -10.73 24.57
C LEU A 30 6.03 -11.77 23.91
N GLY A 31 5.26 -11.31 22.97
CA GLY A 31 4.40 -12.15 22.16
C GLY A 31 4.43 -11.66 20.73
N PRO A 32 3.97 -12.45 19.79
CA PRO A 32 3.83 -11.97 18.42
C PRO A 32 2.93 -10.73 18.45
N GLY A 33 3.55 -9.58 18.25
CA GLY A 33 2.89 -8.29 18.33
C GLY A 33 1.74 -8.21 17.35
N ARG A 34 0.54 -8.21 17.87
CA ARG A 34 -0.65 -7.83 17.12
C ARG A 34 -0.82 -6.33 17.26
N GLY A 35 0.13 -5.60 16.70
CA GLY A 35 0.01 -4.15 16.62
C GLY A 35 -1.11 -3.81 15.65
N ALA A 36 -2.06 -3.02 16.11
CA ALA A 36 -3.02 -2.40 15.21
C ALA A 36 -2.26 -1.58 14.16
N GLY A 37 -2.38 -1.98 12.92
CA GLY A 37 -1.68 -1.32 11.82
C GLY A 37 -0.33 -1.91 11.47
N THR A 38 0.07 -2.98 12.08
CA THR A 38 1.23 -3.72 11.62
C THR A 38 0.87 -4.45 10.35
N TYR A 39 1.36 -3.96 9.31
CA TYR A 39 1.40 -4.64 8.05
C TYR A 39 2.36 -5.81 8.20
N GLY A 40 1.84 -7.00 8.06
CA GLY A 40 2.65 -8.18 8.13
C GLY A 40 3.12 -8.46 9.54
N ASP A 41 2.28 -9.11 10.28
CA ASP A 41 2.71 -9.95 11.36
C ASP A 41 3.57 -11.04 10.77
N GLY A 42 4.75 -10.70 10.42
CA GLY A 42 5.91 -11.53 10.13
C GLY A 42 5.73 -13.02 9.86
N LEU A 43 4.55 -13.43 9.50
CA LEU A 43 4.37 -14.73 8.88
C LEU A 43 4.91 -14.62 7.46
N GLY A 44 6.18 -14.22 7.48
CA GLY A 44 6.99 -14.00 6.35
C GLY A 44 6.88 -15.15 5.38
N GLY A 45 6.03 -14.97 4.51
CA GLY A 45 6.41 -15.42 3.23
C GLY A 45 7.45 -14.43 2.78
N GLY A 46 8.71 -14.79 2.75
CA GLY A 46 9.75 -14.08 2.06
C GLY A 46 9.39 -14.00 0.60
N GLY A 47 8.32 -13.34 0.32
CA GLY A 47 7.89 -12.95 -0.99
C GLY A 47 8.29 -11.51 -1.15
N THR A 48 9.16 -11.28 -2.06
CA THR A 48 9.48 -10.00 -2.59
C THR A 48 8.23 -9.12 -2.66
N GLY A 49 8.10 -8.24 -1.68
CA GLY A 49 7.28 -7.05 -1.81
C GLY A 49 5.78 -7.18 -1.69
N GLY A 50 5.27 -8.18 -1.03
CA GLY A 50 3.84 -8.22 -0.79
C GLY A 50 3.50 -8.00 0.68
N ASP A 51 3.39 -6.77 1.11
CA ASP A 51 2.85 -6.47 2.43
C ASP A 51 1.32 -6.56 2.38
N GLY A 52 0.81 -7.77 2.39
CA GLY A 52 -0.62 -7.98 2.39
C GLY A 52 -1.20 -7.87 3.78
N THR A 53 -2.06 -6.93 4.00
CA THR A 53 -2.90 -6.90 5.18
C THR A 53 -4.35 -7.03 4.80
N GLY A 54 -4.93 -8.10 5.21
CA GLY A 54 -6.34 -8.29 5.02
C GLY A 54 -7.14 -7.54 6.06
N THR A 55 -8.02 -6.70 5.60
CA THR A 55 -9.17 -6.26 6.37
C THR A 55 -10.41 -6.49 5.54
N GLY A 56 -10.78 -7.72 5.42
CA GLY A 56 -12.09 -8.13 4.95
C GLY A 56 -12.85 -8.72 6.12
N ASP A 57 -14.07 -9.08 5.90
CA ASP A 57 -14.99 -9.70 6.87
C ASP A 57 -14.51 -11.07 7.40
N GLY A 58 -13.29 -11.15 7.76
CA GLY A 58 -12.62 -12.32 8.28
C GLY A 58 -11.13 -12.06 8.33
N GLU A 59 -10.55 -12.23 9.51
CA GLU A 59 -9.13 -12.06 9.70
C GLU A 59 -8.37 -13.11 8.88
N ALA A 60 -7.61 -12.66 7.90
CA ALA A 60 -6.77 -13.54 7.10
C ALA A 60 -5.62 -14.06 7.96
N VAL A 61 -5.48 -15.37 8.02
CA VAL A 61 -4.35 -16.03 8.66
C VAL A 61 -3.29 -16.45 7.65
N ARG A 62 -3.64 -16.44 6.37
CA ARG A 62 -2.72 -16.65 5.25
C ARG A 62 -2.94 -15.56 4.22
N GLY A 63 -1.88 -14.81 3.92
CA GLY A 63 -1.93 -13.73 2.95
C GLY A 63 -2.10 -14.21 1.50
N PRO A 64 -2.51 -13.30 0.61
CA PRO A 64 -2.63 -13.61 -0.80
C PRO A 64 -1.27 -13.85 -1.44
N ARG A 65 -1.24 -14.69 -2.46
CA ARG A 65 -0.01 -14.99 -3.20
C ARG A 65 -0.24 -14.85 -4.70
N ARG A 66 0.56 -14.03 -5.34
CA ARG A 66 0.46 -13.88 -6.79
C ARG A 66 0.82 -15.18 -7.51
N THR A 67 -0.05 -15.59 -8.42
CA THR A 67 0.12 -16.80 -9.22
C THR A 67 0.48 -16.50 -10.67
N SER A 68 0.02 -15.37 -11.19
CA SER A 68 0.32 -14.96 -12.55
C SER A 68 0.22 -13.45 -12.72
N GLY A 69 0.69 -12.98 -13.86
CA GLY A 69 0.74 -11.57 -14.22
C GLY A 69 2.12 -10.96 -14.01
N ARG A 70 2.54 -10.17 -14.98
CA ARG A 70 3.77 -9.39 -14.89
C ARG A 70 3.60 -8.09 -15.65
N MET A 71 4.41 -7.14 -15.26
CA MET A 71 4.63 -5.89 -15.99
C MET A 71 6.09 -5.85 -16.42
N THR A 72 6.30 -5.34 -17.62
CA THR A 72 7.64 -5.21 -18.20
C THR A 72 7.81 -3.80 -18.72
N PHE A 73 9.05 -3.38 -18.91
CA PHE A 73 9.34 -2.06 -19.49
C PHE A 73 8.74 -1.89 -20.90
N GLN A 74 8.48 -2.97 -21.63
CA GLN A 74 7.79 -2.95 -22.92
C GLN A 74 6.33 -2.50 -22.83
N ASP A 75 5.76 -2.54 -21.66
CA ASP A 75 4.41 -2.04 -21.41
C ASP A 75 4.38 -0.51 -21.31
N LEU A 76 5.54 0.11 -21.08
CA LEU A 76 5.64 1.58 -21.05
C LEU A 76 5.53 2.14 -22.48
N PRO A 77 4.70 3.18 -22.68
CA PRO A 77 4.78 3.98 -23.90
C PRO A 77 6.17 4.60 -24.02
N GLU A 78 6.67 4.69 -25.26
CA GLU A 78 8.01 5.24 -25.56
C GLU A 78 8.25 6.64 -24.99
N ASP A 79 7.19 7.40 -24.83
CA ASP A 79 7.20 8.78 -24.33
C ASP A 79 6.79 8.91 -22.85
N ALA A 80 6.58 7.80 -22.15
CA ALA A 80 6.16 7.82 -20.75
C ALA A 80 7.28 8.21 -19.80
N LEU A 81 8.49 7.77 -20.09
CA LEU A 81 9.72 8.12 -19.39
C LEU A 81 10.78 8.49 -20.41
N ALA A 82 11.54 9.53 -20.15
CA ALA A 82 12.71 9.84 -20.95
C ALA A 82 13.80 8.79 -20.72
N MET A 83 14.69 8.68 -21.67
CA MET A 83 15.80 7.75 -21.62
C MET A 83 16.64 7.99 -20.35
N GLY A 84 16.84 6.94 -19.56
CA GLY A 84 17.56 7.02 -18.28
C GLY A 84 16.72 7.51 -17.11
N GLU A 85 15.45 7.83 -17.29
CA GLU A 85 14.55 8.13 -16.18
C GLU A 85 14.03 6.86 -15.51
N GLU A 86 13.80 6.98 -14.23
CA GLU A 86 13.24 5.94 -13.40
C GLU A 86 11.97 6.45 -12.73
N ALA A 87 11.02 5.57 -12.52
CA ALA A 87 9.78 5.86 -11.83
C ALA A 87 9.47 4.76 -10.82
N LEU A 88 9.33 5.14 -9.58
CA LEU A 88 8.89 4.26 -8.51
C LEU A 88 7.47 4.62 -8.12
N VAL A 89 6.56 3.68 -8.22
CA VAL A 89 5.17 3.88 -7.85
C VAL A 89 4.77 2.86 -6.79
N THR A 90 4.14 3.32 -5.73
CA THR A 90 3.58 2.47 -4.70
C THR A 90 2.06 2.47 -4.81
N VAL A 91 1.50 1.29 -4.86
CA VAL A 91 0.07 1.06 -5.05
C VAL A 91 -0.51 0.19 -3.95
N VAL A 92 -1.80 0.36 -3.72
CA VAL A 92 -2.60 -0.50 -2.86
C VAL A 92 -3.79 -0.99 -3.65
N PHE A 93 -4.07 -2.27 -3.59
CA PHE A 93 -5.20 -2.89 -4.26
C PHE A 93 -5.78 -4.03 -3.43
N ALA A 94 -6.98 -4.44 -3.78
CA ALA A 94 -7.64 -5.57 -3.15
C ALA A 94 -7.44 -6.83 -3.98
N VAL A 95 -7.15 -7.92 -3.31
CA VAL A 95 -7.26 -9.27 -3.86
C VAL A 95 -8.59 -9.84 -3.40
N GLU A 96 -9.47 -10.09 -4.35
CA GLU A 96 -10.80 -10.61 -4.08
C GLU A 96 -10.75 -12.12 -3.76
N PRO A 97 -11.78 -12.66 -3.10
CA PRO A 97 -11.83 -14.09 -2.78
C PRO A 97 -11.69 -15.02 -4.00
N GLY A 98 -12.05 -14.54 -5.18
CA GLY A 98 -11.84 -15.25 -6.45
C GLY A 98 -10.44 -15.16 -7.04
N GLY A 99 -9.54 -14.39 -6.41
CA GLY A 99 -8.16 -14.22 -6.88
C GLY A 99 -7.94 -13.11 -7.89
N THR A 100 -8.98 -12.36 -8.23
CA THR A 100 -8.87 -11.17 -9.08
C THR A 100 -8.47 -9.96 -8.27
N VAL A 101 -7.96 -8.94 -8.94
CA VAL A 101 -7.55 -7.68 -8.33
C VAL A 101 -8.56 -6.60 -8.64
N SER A 102 -8.86 -5.78 -7.66
CA SER A 102 -9.76 -4.64 -7.79
C SER A 102 -9.31 -3.45 -6.96
N GLY A 103 -9.85 -2.27 -7.26
CA GLY A 103 -9.66 -1.08 -6.44
C GLY A 103 -8.22 -0.62 -6.31
N CYS A 104 -7.40 -0.78 -7.36
CA CYS A 104 -6.04 -0.28 -7.36
C CYS A 104 -6.02 1.24 -7.22
N ARG A 105 -5.24 1.72 -6.29
CA ARG A 105 -5.01 3.15 -6.06
C ARG A 105 -3.53 3.43 -5.85
N ILE A 106 -3.15 4.63 -6.21
CA ILE A 106 -1.79 5.12 -6.00
C ILE A 106 -1.67 5.60 -4.56
N GLU A 107 -0.73 5.04 -3.84
CA GLU A 107 -0.37 5.50 -2.49
C GLU A 107 0.78 6.49 -2.55
N GLU A 108 1.80 6.19 -3.35
CA GLU A 108 2.89 7.09 -3.64
C GLU A 108 3.08 7.19 -5.15
N SER A 109 2.87 8.39 -5.69
CA SER A 109 3.04 8.64 -7.11
C SER A 109 4.51 8.56 -7.53
N SER A 110 4.74 8.05 -8.72
CA SER A 110 6.05 8.11 -9.36
C SER A 110 6.45 9.52 -9.80
N GLY A 111 5.53 10.47 -9.78
CA GLY A 111 5.68 11.78 -10.41
C GLY A 111 5.24 11.82 -11.87
N PHE A 112 4.88 10.68 -12.44
CA PHE A 112 4.43 10.55 -13.82
C PHE A 112 3.03 9.96 -13.85
N ALA A 113 2.02 10.82 -14.06
CA ALA A 113 0.61 10.41 -13.99
C ALA A 113 0.28 9.26 -14.96
N ARG A 114 0.90 9.23 -16.13
CA ARG A 114 0.70 8.17 -17.13
C ARG A 114 1.26 6.82 -16.65
N VAL A 115 2.41 6.84 -16.01
CA VAL A 115 3.03 5.64 -15.43
C VAL A 115 2.20 5.11 -14.29
N ASP A 116 1.72 5.98 -13.42
CA ASP A 116 0.86 5.61 -12.30
C ASP A 116 -0.43 4.94 -12.79
N ALA A 117 -1.12 5.58 -13.73
CA ALA A 117 -2.36 5.04 -14.31
C ALA A 117 -2.13 3.70 -15.03
N LEU A 118 -1.04 3.58 -15.76
CA LEU A 118 -0.66 2.34 -16.43
C LEU A 118 -0.43 1.20 -15.42
N THR A 119 0.29 1.49 -14.35
CA THR A 119 0.61 0.51 -13.31
C THR A 119 -0.66 -0.09 -12.73
N CYS A 120 -1.60 0.72 -12.26
CA CYS A 120 -2.87 0.23 -11.75
C CYS A 120 -3.67 -0.56 -12.77
N ARG A 121 -3.77 -0.06 -13.99
CA ARG A 121 -4.50 -0.74 -15.07
C ARG A 121 -3.93 -2.14 -15.35
N LEU A 122 -2.62 -2.26 -15.45
CA LEU A 122 -1.98 -3.55 -15.73
C LEU A 122 -2.12 -4.53 -14.56
N ILE A 123 -2.04 -4.04 -13.33
CA ILE A 123 -2.26 -4.86 -12.14
C ILE A 123 -3.66 -5.45 -12.15
N GLU A 124 -4.68 -4.64 -12.35
CA GLU A 124 -6.06 -5.10 -12.37
C GLU A 124 -6.34 -6.06 -13.54
N GLN A 125 -5.75 -5.83 -14.69
CA GLN A 125 -5.96 -6.66 -15.87
C GLN A 125 -5.21 -7.98 -15.82
N ARG A 126 -3.98 -7.99 -15.32
CA ARG A 126 -3.06 -9.12 -15.49
C ARG A 126 -2.81 -9.93 -14.24
N PHE A 127 -2.80 -9.29 -13.08
CA PHE A 127 -2.43 -9.98 -11.85
C PHE A 127 -3.53 -10.91 -11.39
N ARG A 128 -3.12 -12.10 -11.00
CA ARG A 128 -3.99 -13.11 -10.40
C ARG A 128 -3.31 -13.68 -9.17
N TYR A 129 -4.13 -13.98 -8.18
CA TYR A 129 -3.67 -14.39 -6.87
C TYR A 129 -4.38 -15.65 -6.41
N ARG A 130 -3.70 -16.41 -5.57
CA ARG A 130 -4.39 -17.23 -4.60
C ARG A 130 -4.88 -16.28 -3.53
N PRO A 131 -6.18 -16.30 -3.19
CA PRO A 131 -6.72 -15.37 -2.21
C PRO A 131 -6.16 -15.63 -0.82
N ALA A 132 -6.27 -14.63 0.04
CA ALA A 132 -6.05 -14.80 1.45
C ALA A 132 -7.07 -15.79 2.03
N LEU A 133 -6.69 -16.49 3.08
CA LEU A 133 -7.54 -17.47 3.74
C LEU A 133 -7.74 -17.09 5.20
N ASP A 134 -8.96 -17.30 5.71
CA ASP A 134 -9.26 -17.19 7.12
C ASP A 134 -8.85 -18.47 7.88
N ARG A 135 -9.13 -18.51 9.19
CA ARG A 135 -8.81 -19.67 10.05
C ARG A 135 -9.51 -20.95 9.64
N ARG A 136 -10.62 -20.85 8.91
CA ARG A 136 -11.37 -21.98 8.38
C ARG A 136 -10.96 -22.41 6.99
N GLY A 137 -9.91 -21.77 6.44
CA GLY A 137 -9.45 -22.01 5.09
C GLY A 137 -10.35 -21.41 4.01
N ARG A 138 -11.24 -20.49 4.37
CA ARG A 138 -12.13 -19.83 3.40
C ARG A 138 -11.43 -18.65 2.76
N PRO A 139 -11.60 -18.43 1.45
CA PRO A 139 -11.09 -17.25 0.79
C PRO A 139 -11.71 -15.98 1.34
N VAL A 140 -10.86 -15.01 1.64
CA VAL A 140 -11.26 -13.69 2.10
C VAL A 140 -10.57 -12.60 1.29
N ARG A 141 -11.22 -11.46 1.18
CA ARG A 141 -10.65 -10.28 0.54
C ARG A 141 -9.47 -9.76 1.36
N ALA A 142 -8.40 -9.38 0.69
CA ALA A 142 -7.22 -8.82 1.34
C ALA A 142 -6.68 -7.63 0.57
N LEU A 143 -6.07 -6.68 1.27
CA LEU A 143 -5.35 -5.58 0.65
C LEU A 143 -3.88 -5.95 0.47
N VAL A 144 -3.32 -5.54 -0.66
CA VAL A 144 -1.91 -5.70 -1.00
C VAL A 144 -1.33 -4.34 -1.30
N ARG A 145 -0.17 -4.07 -0.74
CA ARG A 145 0.65 -2.90 -1.01
C ARG A 145 1.90 -3.35 -1.74
N GLU A 146 2.15 -2.80 -2.91
CA GLU A 146 3.34 -3.12 -3.71
C GLU A 146 3.97 -1.85 -4.29
N SER A 147 5.28 -1.89 -4.44
CA SER A 147 6.02 -0.87 -5.16
C SER A 147 6.57 -1.43 -6.45
N HIS A 148 6.41 -0.69 -7.53
CA HIS A 148 6.89 -1.05 -8.86
C HIS A 148 7.90 -0.03 -9.35
N HIS A 149 9.03 -0.53 -9.80
CA HIS A 149 10.09 0.28 -10.34
C HIS A 149 10.10 0.15 -11.87
N TRP A 150 9.87 1.25 -12.53
CA TRP A 150 9.95 1.38 -13.98
C TRP A 150 11.22 2.09 -14.37
N PHE A 151 11.85 1.64 -15.41
CA PHE A 151 13.00 2.30 -15.99
C PHE A 151 12.97 2.18 -17.51
N ALA A 152 13.27 3.29 -18.18
CA ALA A 152 13.44 3.30 -19.60
C ALA A 152 14.81 2.72 -19.95
N ARG A 153 14.83 1.68 -20.78
CA ARG A 153 16.09 1.12 -21.29
C ARG A 153 16.46 1.76 -22.63
N GLU A 154 17.74 1.92 -22.79
CA GLU A 154 18.31 2.06 -24.13
C GLU A 154 18.19 0.71 -24.86
N GLU A 155 17.71 0.73 -26.10
CA GLU A 155 17.81 -0.41 -26.99
C GLU A 155 19.26 -0.61 -27.46
#